data_a8b67eeeac4d5e1e0df49903722f1cc0
#
_entry.id   a8b67eeeac4d5e1e0df49903722f1cc0
#
_cell.length_a   1.000
_cell.length_b   1.000
_cell.length_c   1.000
_cell.angle_alpha   90.00
_cell.angle_beta   90.00
_cell.angle_gamma   90.00
#
_symmetry.space_group_name_H-M   'P 1'
#
loop_
_entity.id
_entity.type
_entity.pdbx_description
1 polymer ?
#
loop_
_entity_poly.entity_id
_entity_poly.type
_entity_poly.pdbx_seq_one_letter_code
_entity_poly.pdbx_strand_id
1 'polypeptide(L)'
;HNKNPENYFNVYESSYEALNGIVRKEGTAPAHYLDDRGNLKRRAAYEYFIYDMFRRDWTNPAQRNLDLLNLYERFYHLTRNDLIMATSFTYMSNNTLNYYEPTYEQFRVKVETAGNLPQLVNIIRKLPEDEEGQRKFLDVAYAQYAKAEVEYIKHFPLSTRKNSGEVLALRGFIGFAMPYGNGKNIPFSRSYFAGGANDNRGWRAYSLGPGSSGSVLEFNEANFKLAANAEYRFTIASALKGALFLDAGNVWHLMDSENQTDAMLDRLSDISDIALSTGFGLRYDLNYFVIRGDFGMKLYNPS
;
A
#
# COMPACT_ATOMS: atom_id res chain seq x y z
N HIS A 1 4.76 -3.46 12.78
CA HIS A 1 5.07 -4.50 11.79
C HIS A 1 5.86 -5.61 12.47
N ASN A 2 5.28 -6.79 12.58
CA ASN A 2 5.97 -7.93 13.19
C ASN A 2 6.72 -8.68 12.08
N LYS A 3 8.05 -8.51 12.04
CA LYS A 3 8.91 -9.17 11.04
C LYS A 3 9.33 -10.59 11.42
N ASN A 4 8.81 -11.15 12.54
CA ASN A 4 9.08 -12.54 12.86
C ASN A 4 8.26 -13.46 11.94
N PRO A 5 8.91 -14.21 11.03
CA PRO A 5 8.22 -15.07 10.08
C PRO A 5 7.32 -16.11 10.74
N GLU A 6 7.73 -16.66 11.91
CA GLU A 6 6.96 -17.67 12.64
C GLU A 6 5.60 -17.16 13.14
N ASN A 7 5.48 -15.83 13.34
CA ASN A 7 4.24 -15.19 13.77
C ASN A 7 3.38 -14.69 12.61
N TYR A 8 3.77 -14.89 11.36
CA TYR A 8 3.08 -14.35 10.19
C TYR A 8 1.58 -14.67 10.21
N PHE A 9 1.21 -15.93 10.31
CA PHE A 9 -0.18 -16.38 10.31
C PHE A 9 -0.95 -16.04 11.60
N ASN A 10 -0.29 -15.60 12.64
CA ASN A 10 -0.93 -15.06 13.84
C ASN A 10 -1.31 -13.58 13.67
N VAL A 11 -0.58 -12.84 12.84
CA VAL A 11 -0.76 -11.41 12.62
C VAL A 11 -1.68 -11.14 11.42
N TYR A 12 -1.55 -11.95 10.35
CA TYR A 12 -2.26 -11.74 9.09
C TYR A 12 -3.40 -12.76 8.93
N GLU A 13 -4.60 -12.35 9.36
CA GLU A 13 -5.80 -13.19 9.39
C GLU A 13 -6.18 -13.69 7.99
N SER A 14 -6.21 -12.81 7.00
CA SER A 14 -6.58 -13.19 5.63
C SER A 14 -5.61 -14.20 5.03
N SER A 15 -4.32 -14.08 5.32
CA SER A 15 -3.30 -15.04 4.88
C SER A 15 -3.48 -16.40 5.57
N TYR A 16 -3.86 -16.40 6.85
CA TYR A 16 -4.18 -17.63 7.56
C TYR A 16 -5.44 -18.30 6.97
N GLU A 17 -6.50 -17.55 6.71
CA GLU A 17 -7.73 -18.09 6.12
C GLU A 17 -7.50 -18.60 4.70
N ALA A 18 -6.68 -17.93 3.89
CA ALA A 18 -6.29 -18.40 2.57
C ALA A 18 -5.54 -19.75 2.66
N LEU A 19 -4.53 -19.85 3.54
CA LEU A 19 -3.81 -21.10 3.78
C LEU A 19 -4.75 -22.21 4.24
N ASN A 20 -5.61 -21.92 5.19
CA ASN A 20 -6.59 -22.89 5.73
C ASN A 20 -7.57 -23.34 4.65
N GLY A 21 -7.97 -22.46 3.74
CA GLY A 21 -8.79 -22.79 2.56
C GLY A 21 -8.10 -23.77 1.61
N ILE A 22 -6.82 -23.54 1.32
CA ILE A 22 -6.00 -24.46 0.51
C ILE A 22 -5.88 -25.82 1.18
N VAL A 23 -5.57 -25.85 2.48
CA VAL A 23 -5.45 -27.08 3.27
C VAL A 23 -6.73 -27.91 3.24
N ARG A 24 -7.89 -27.27 3.42
CA ARG A 24 -9.21 -27.95 3.33
C ARG A 24 -9.49 -28.49 1.93
N LYS A 25 -9.14 -27.74 0.89
CA LYS A 25 -9.37 -28.13 -0.50
C LYS A 25 -8.52 -29.34 -0.90
N GLU A 26 -7.27 -29.36 -0.47
CA GLU A 26 -6.34 -30.44 -0.76
C GLU A 26 -6.59 -31.70 0.09
N GLY A 27 -7.01 -31.53 1.35
CA GLY A 27 -7.28 -32.65 2.28
C GLY A 27 -6.09 -33.52 2.63
N THR A 28 -4.86 -33.05 2.36
CA THR A 28 -3.61 -33.84 2.49
C THR A 28 -2.81 -33.50 3.75
N ALA A 29 -3.27 -32.55 4.57
CA ALA A 29 -2.56 -32.13 5.75
C ALA A 29 -2.53 -33.22 6.83
N PRO A 30 -1.36 -33.52 7.41
CA PRO A 30 -1.22 -34.46 8.53
C PRO A 30 -2.07 -34.06 9.74
N ALA A 31 -2.68 -35.02 10.42
CA ALA A 31 -3.63 -34.77 11.50
C ALA A 31 -3.03 -33.97 12.69
N HIS A 32 -1.71 -34.06 12.92
CA HIS A 32 -1.07 -33.31 14.01
C HIS A 32 -1.07 -31.80 13.79
N TYR A 33 -1.16 -31.34 12.53
CA TYR A 33 -1.30 -29.92 12.20
C TYR A 33 -2.74 -29.41 12.29
N LEU A 34 -3.74 -30.30 12.33
CA LEU A 34 -5.16 -29.96 12.31
C LEU A 34 -5.75 -29.91 13.73
N ASP A 35 -6.74 -29.05 13.91
CA ASP A 35 -7.61 -29.03 15.09
C ASP A 35 -8.77 -30.06 14.95
N ASP A 36 -9.58 -30.17 15.99
CA ASP A 36 -10.73 -31.10 16.05
C ASP A 36 -11.83 -30.78 14.99
N ARG A 37 -11.75 -29.60 14.37
CA ARG A 37 -12.66 -29.13 13.30
C ARG A 37 -12.06 -29.28 11.90
N GLY A 38 -10.87 -29.86 11.79
CA GLY A 38 -10.13 -30.00 10.54
C GLY A 38 -9.50 -28.70 10.02
N ASN A 39 -9.37 -27.67 10.86
CA ASN A 39 -8.66 -26.46 10.50
C ASN A 39 -7.17 -26.58 10.89
N LEU A 40 -6.33 -25.87 10.14
CA LEU A 40 -4.93 -25.77 10.47
C LEU A 40 -4.74 -25.03 11.82
N LYS A 41 -3.97 -25.60 12.73
CA LYS A 41 -3.63 -24.95 13.98
C LYS A 41 -2.77 -23.72 13.71
N ARG A 42 -3.15 -22.53 14.18
CA ARG A 42 -2.39 -21.29 13.93
C ARG A 42 -0.92 -21.37 14.31
N ARG A 43 -0.63 -21.99 15.44
CA ARG A 43 0.76 -22.16 15.92
C ARG A 43 1.61 -23.03 15.02
N ALA A 44 0.99 -23.93 14.28
CA ALA A 44 1.64 -24.85 13.36
C ALA A 44 1.58 -24.38 11.90
N ALA A 45 0.85 -23.30 11.63
CA ALA A 45 0.61 -22.81 10.28
C ALA A 45 1.90 -22.44 9.53
N TYR A 46 2.82 -21.76 10.19
CA TYR A 46 4.12 -21.41 9.62
C TYR A 46 4.95 -22.65 9.27
N GLU A 47 5.07 -23.57 10.21
CA GLU A 47 5.85 -24.81 10.04
C GLU A 47 5.30 -25.63 8.87
N TYR A 48 4.00 -25.89 8.86
CA TYR A 48 3.34 -26.63 7.79
C TYR A 48 3.49 -25.94 6.43
N PHE A 49 3.30 -24.60 6.37
CA PHE A 49 3.43 -23.82 5.16
C PHE A 49 4.83 -23.91 4.53
N ILE A 50 5.88 -23.69 5.34
CA ILE A 50 7.26 -23.64 4.83
C ILE A 50 7.83 -25.04 4.57
N TYR A 51 7.67 -25.96 5.51
CA TYR A 51 8.40 -27.22 5.46
C TYR A 51 7.65 -28.34 4.75
N ASP A 52 6.33 -28.35 4.81
CA ASP A 52 5.54 -29.42 4.20
C ASP A 52 4.89 -28.98 2.88
N MET A 53 4.17 -27.87 2.87
CA MET A 53 3.35 -27.48 1.73
C MET A 53 4.18 -26.82 0.63
N PHE A 54 4.88 -25.76 0.93
CA PHE A 54 5.67 -25.02 -0.06
C PHE A 54 6.79 -25.88 -0.63
N ARG A 55 7.53 -26.62 0.22
CA ARG A 55 8.58 -27.52 -0.23
C ARG A 55 8.07 -28.61 -1.18
N ARG A 56 6.89 -29.18 -0.88
CA ARG A 56 6.25 -30.19 -1.74
C ARG A 56 5.87 -29.60 -3.11
N ASP A 57 5.25 -28.42 -3.12
CA ASP A 57 4.82 -27.73 -4.34
C ASP A 57 6.02 -27.27 -5.19
N TRP A 58 7.10 -26.83 -4.54
CA TRP A 58 8.33 -26.43 -5.20
C TRP A 58 9.06 -27.58 -5.91
N THR A 59 8.97 -28.78 -5.36
CA THR A 59 9.62 -29.98 -5.96
C THR A 59 8.85 -30.53 -7.14
N ASN A 60 7.59 -30.14 -7.37
CA ASN A 60 6.76 -30.59 -8.47
C ASN A 60 6.20 -29.41 -9.32
N PRO A 61 7.00 -28.80 -10.19
CA PRO A 61 6.60 -27.62 -10.97
C PRO A 61 5.37 -27.80 -11.84
N ALA A 62 5.06 -29.03 -12.25
CA ALA A 62 3.91 -29.33 -13.12
C ALA A 62 2.56 -29.25 -12.38
N GLN A 63 2.57 -29.22 -11.06
CA GLN A 63 1.37 -29.20 -10.21
C GLN A 63 1.37 -27.99 -9.26
N ARG A 64 2.11 -26.94 -9.59
CA ARG A 64 2.16 -25.73 -8.73
C ARG A 64 0.78 -25.16 -8.49
N ASN A 65 0.48 -24.96 -7.22
CA ASN A 65 -0.72 -24.26 -6.78
C ASN A 65 -0.46 -22.75 -6.81
N LEU A 66 -1.12 -22.03 -7.73
CA LEU A 66 -0.97 -20.58 -7.88
C LEU A 66 -1.36 -19.82 -6.60
N ASP A 67 -2.40 -20.28 -5.89
CA ASP A 67 -2.83 -19.65 -4.64
C ASP A 67 -1.73 -19.77 -3.56
N LEU A 68 -1.05 -20.91 -3.52
CA LEU A 68 0.07 -21.14 -2.62
C LEU A 68 1.28 -20.30 -2.98
N LEU A 69 1.58 -20.13 -4.27
CA LEU A 69 2.66 -19.28 -4.75
C LEU A 69 2.42 -17.82 -4.38
N ASN A 70 1.22 -17.30 -4.64
CA ASN A 70 0.82 -15.95 -4.28
C ASN A 70 0.92 -15.71 -2.76
N LEU A 71 0.52 -16.71 -1.96
CA LEU A 71 0.64 -16.64 -0.50
C LEU A 71 2.10 -16.63 -0.04
N TYR A 72 2.98 -17.38 -0.72
CA TYR A 72 4.41 -17.40 -0.42
C TYR A 72 5.10 -16.09 -0.80
N GLU A 73 4.84 -15.54 -1.97
CA GLU A 73 5.37 -14.25 -2.40
C GLU A 73 4.97 -13.15 -1.42
N ARG A 74 3.71 -13.14 -1.00
CA ARG A 74 3.22 -12.20 0.01
C ARG A 74 3.89 -12.41 1.37
N PHE A 75 3.97 -13.64 1.85
CA PHE A 75 4.68 -13.98 3.09
C PHE A 75 6.12 -13.44 3.04
N TYR A 76 6.84 -13.77 1.98
CA TYR A 76 8.20 -13.35 1.78
C TYR A 76 8.34 -11.83 1.76
N HIS A 77 7.49 -11.15 0.98
CA HIS A 77 7.50 -9.70 0.87
C HIS A 77 7.24 -8.98 2.21
N LEU A 78 6.35 -9.49 3.03
CA LEU A 78 6.00 -8.89 4.33
C LEU A 78 6.98 -9.24 5.47
N THR A 79 7.69 -10.36 5.37
CA THR A 79 8.61 -10.83 6.43
C THR A 79 10.08 -10.56 6.14
N ARG A 80 10.43 -10.30 4.89
CA ARG A 80 11.79 -10.06 4.44
C ARG A 80 12.46 -8.90 5.19
N ASN A 81 13.75 -9.10 5.52
CA ASN A 81 14.61 -8.07 6.06
C ASN A 81 15.40 -7.40 4.93
N ASP A 82 15.13 -6.12 4.70
CA ASP A 82 15.87 -5.31 3.75
C ASP A 82 16.61 -4.19 4.47
N LEU A 83 17.87 -4.00 4.12
CA LEU A 83 18.60 -2.79 4.49
C LEU A 83 18.23 -1.67 3.53
N ILE A 84 17.59 -0.62 4.04
CA ILE A 84 17.17 0.54 3.26
C ILE A 84 18.07 1.73 3.62
N MET A 85 18.99 2.06 2.73
CA MET A 85 19.81 3.27 2.81
C MET A 85 19.38 4.21 1.70
N ALA A 86 18.49 5.15 2.03
CA ALA A 86 17.88 6.04 1.06
C ALA A 86 18.33 7.48 1.23
N THR A 87 18.45 8.17 0.10
CA THR A 87 18.61 9.62 0.02
C THR A 87 17.38 10.18 -0.67
N SER A 88 16.80 11.23 -0.11
CA SER A 88 15.64 11.90 -0.70
C SER A 88 15.85 13.40 -0.82
N PHE A 89 15.30 13.96 -1.87
CA PHE A 89 15.16 15.41 -2.06
C PHE A 89 13.67 15.74 -2.13
N THR A 90 13.25 16.74 -1.36
CA THR A 90 11.88 17.23 -1.38
C THR A 90 11.87 18.72 -1.65
N TYR A 91 11.20 19.11 -2.73
CA TYR A 91 10.87 20.50 -2.98
C TYR A 91 9.40 20.71 -2.60
N MET A 92 9.14 21.72 -1.78
CA MET A 92 7.79 22.10 -1.39
C MET A 92 7.66 23.62 -1.47
N SER A 93 6.63 24.06 -2.20
CA SER A 93 6.24 25.46 -2.28
C SER A 93 4.80 25.58 -1.79
N ASN A 94 4.56 26.47 -0.86
CA ASN A 94 3.23 26.80 -0.35
C ASN A 94 3.11 28.32 -0.16
N ASN A 95 1.91 28.84 -0.40
CA ASN A 95 1.62 30.26 -0.28
C ASN A 95 1.36 30.70 1.17
N THR A 96 1.05 29.75 2.08
CA THR A 96 0.82 29.98 3.50
C THR A 96 1.19 28.72 4.28
N LEU A 97 1.59 28.91 5.55
CA LEU A 97 1.87 27.81 6.47
C LEU A 97 0.62 27.17 7.08
N ASN A 98 -0.53 27.86 6.98
CA ASN A 98 -1.77 27.38 7.54
C ASN A 98 -2.60 26.62 6.49
N TYR A 99 -2.64 25.30 6.59
CA TYR A 99 -3.45 24.42 5.72
C TYR A 99 -4.96 24.72 5.75
N TYR A 100 -5.47 25.33 6.81
CA TYR A 100 -6.89 25.65 6.94
C TYR A 100 -7.26 27.00 6.30
N GLU A 101 -6.27 27.75 5.80
CA GLU A 101 -6.56 29.00 5.08
C GLU A 101 -7.41 28.73 3.84
N PRO A 102 -8.42 29.57 3.58
CA PRO A 102 -9.31 29.41 2.42
C PRO A 102 -8.57 29.47 1.07
N THR A 103 -7.41 30.09 1.04
CA THR A 103 -6.58 30.30 -0.17
C THR A 103 -5.32 29.45 -0.19
N TYR A 104 -5.29 28.38 0.61
CA TYR A 104 -4.12 27.49 0.68
C TYR A 104 -3.78 26.90 -0.69
N GLU A 105 -2.50 26.94 -1.04
CA GLU A 105 -1.95 26.30 -2.22
C GLU A 105 -0.61 25.68 -1.88
N GLN A 106 -0.41 24.41 -2.27
CA GLN A 106 0.84 23.69 -2.09
C GLN A 106 1.17 22.88 -3.32
N PHE A 107 2.42 22.95 -3.72
CA PHE A 107 3.03 22.05 -4.69
C PHE A 107 4.21 21.34 -4.04
N ARG A 108 4.23 20.02 -4.11
CA ARG A 108 5.29 19.18 -3.54
C ARG A 108 5.80 18.17 -4.57
N VAL A 109 7.11 18.14 -4.73
CA VAL A 109 7.81 17.09 -5.49
C VAL A 109 8.79 16.42 -4.54
N LYS A 110 8.77 15.10 -4.50
CA LYS A 110 9.74 14.30 -3.77
C LYS A 110 10.38 13.28 -4.70
N VAL A 111 11.70 13.20 -4.67
CA VAL A 111 12.48 12.15 -5.33
C VAL A 111 13.29 11.44 -4.27
N GLU A 112 13.30 10.13 -4.31
CA GLU A 112 14.03 9.27 -3.37
C GLU A 112 14.76 8.19 -4.17
N THR A 113 15.98 7.89 -3.76
CA THR A 113 16.76 6.76 -4.29
C THR A 113 17.43 6.02 -3.15
N ALA A 114 17.45 4.69 -3.24
CA ALA A 114 18.03 3.84 -2.20
C ALA A 114 19.07 2.88 -2.78
N GLY A 115 19.97 2.40 -1.90
CA GLY A 115 20.94 1.37 -2.21
C GLY A 115 22.17 1.83 -2.99
N ASN A 116 22.31 3.11 -3.30
CA ASN A 116 23.46 3.62 -4.08
C ASN A 116 24.76 3.52 -3.31
N LEU A 117 24.74 3.80 -2.01
CA LEU A 117 25.96 3.70 -1.18
C LEU A 117 26.45 2.25 -1.02
N PRO A 118 25.61 1.27 -0.65
CA PRO A 118 26.00 -0.15 -0.70
C PRO A 118 26.48 -0.59 -2.08
N GLN A 119 25.83 -0.13 -3.15
CA GLN A 119 26.25 -0.45 -4.51
C GLN A 119 27.64 0.11 -4.84
N LEU A 120 27.96 1.30 -4.40
CA LEU A 120 29.30 1.87 -4.57
C LEU A 120 30.35 1.00 -3.85
N VAL A 121 30.06 0.56 -2.62
CA VAL A 121 30.93 -0.37 -1.89
C VAL A 121 31.06 -1.69 -2.63
N ASN A 122 29.99 -2.21 -3.22
CA ASN A 122 29.98 -3.44 -4.01
C ASN A 122 30.91 -3.34 -5.23
N ILE A 123 30.94 -2.22 -5.93
CA ILE A 123 31.82 -1.99 -7.08
C ILE A 123 33.30 -2.09 -6.64
N ILE A 124 33.62 -1.61 -5.44
CA ILE A 124 35.00 -1.59 -4.93
C ILE A 124 35.41 -2.94 -4.33
N ARG A 125 34.52 -3.61 -3.59
CA ARG A 125 34.87 -4.79 -2.75
C ARG A 125 34.17 -6.10 -3.10
N LYS A 126 33.26 -6.13 -4.09
CA LYS A 126 32.44 -7.29 -4.43
C LYS A 126 31.78 -7.90 -3.18
N LEU A 127 30.62 -7.39 -2.84
CA LEU A 127 29.86 -7.86 -1.69
C LEU A 127 29.36 -9.30 -1.88
N PRO A 128 29.21 -10.07 -0.80
CA PRO A 128 28.65 -11.42 -0.87
C PRO A 128 27.20 -11.40 -1.37
N GLU A 129 26.82 -12.47 -2.05
CA GLU A 129 25.45 -12.69 -2.53
C GLU A 129 24.72 -13.65 -1.59
N ASP A 130 23.40 -13.53 -1.53
CA ASP A 130 22.53 -14.52 -0.91
C ASP A 130 22.14 -15.62 -1.90
N GLU A 131 21.30 -16.58 -1.44
CA GLU A 131 20.83 -17.69 -2.28
C GLU A 131 19.95 -17.22 -3.46
N GLU A 132 19.41 -16.01 -3.38
CA GLU A 132 18.58 -15.38 -4.41
C GLU A 132 19.37 -14.49 -5.37
N GLY A 133 20.70 -14.42 -5.21
CA GLY A 133 21.59 -13.60 -6.02
C GLY A 133 21.56 -12.11 -5.68
N GLN A 134 21.00 -11.73 -4.51
CA GLN A 134 21.07 -10.37 -4.03
C GLN A 134 22.31 -10.13 -3.16
N ARG A 135 22.94 -9.00 -3.37
CA ARG A 135 24.14 -8.63 -2.61
C ARG A 135 23.80 -8.15 -1.22
N LYS A 136 24.58 -8.57 -0.25
CA LYS A 136 24.45 -8.21 1.16
C LYS A 136 25.44 -7.13 1.55
N PHE A 137 24.95 -6.14 2.28
CA PHE A 137 25.79 -5.16 2.97
C PHE A 137 25.51 -5.29 4.46
N LEU A 138 26.55 -5.48 5.28
CA LEU A 138 26.44 -5.81 6.71
C LEU A 138 25.53 -7.06 6.95
N ASP A 139 25.75 -8.11 6.16
CA ASP A 139 25.02 -9.39 6.20
C ASP A 139 23.51 -9.31 5.90
N VAL A 140 23.02 -8.16 5.44
CA VAL A 140 21.62 -7.96 5.06
C VAL A 140 21.52 -7.58 3.59
N ALA A 141 20.57 -8.16 2.85
CA ALA A 141 20.28 -7.75 1.49
C ALA A 141 19.83 -6.28 1.46
N TYR A 142 20.43 -5.47 0.59
CA TYR A 142 20.05 -4.07 0.50
C TYR A 142 19.07 -3.82 -0.63
N ALA A 143 18.03 -3.05 -0.32
CA ALA A 143 17.07 -2.60 -1.31
C ALA A 143 17.68 -1.52 -2.19
N GLN A 144 17.43 -1.61 -3.51
CA GLN A 144 17.86 -0.61 -4.47
C GLN A 144 16.67 -0.22 -5.34
N TYR A 145 16.23 1.04 -5.20
CA TYR A 145 15.04 1.56 -5.92
C TYR A 145 15.14 3.07 -6.14
N ALA A 146 14.37 3.54 -7.11
CA ALA A 146 14.07 4.96 -7.32
C ALA A 146 12.58 5.21 -7.11
N LYS A 147 12.23 6.35 -6.51
CA LYS A 147 10.86 6.73 -6.21
C LYS A 147 10.65 8.22 -6.49
N ALA A 148 9.55 8.57 -7.12
CA ALA A 148 9.16 9.95 -7.40
C ALA A 148 7.69 10.18 -7.05
N GLU A 149 7.41 11.34 -6.46
CA GLU A 149 6.07 11.73 -6.03
C GLU A 149 5.83 13.19 -6.42
N VAL A 150 4.63 13.46 -6.90
CA VAL A 150 4.14 14.83 -7.12
C VAL A 150 2.78 14.96 -6.44
N GLU A 151 2.61 16.02 -5.68
CA GLU A 151 1.36 16.35 -5.01
C GLU A 151 1.05 17.82 -5.21
N TYR A 152 -0.20 18.10 -5.54
CA TYR A 152 -0.72 19.45 -5.64
C TYR A 152 -2.00 19.57 -4.84
N ILE A 153 -2.08 20.59 -3.99
CA ILE A 153 -3.24 20.92 -3.17
C ILE A 153 -3.61 22.36 -3.45
N LYS A 154 -4.88 22.62 -3.68
CA LYS A 154 -5.39 24.00 -3.85
C LYS A 154 -6.76 24.17 -3.23
N HIS A 155 -6.91 25.24 -2.48
CA HIS A 155 -8.17 25.70 -1.92
C HIS A 155 -8.71 26.88 -2.71
N PHE A 156 -9.97 26.79 -3.07
CA PHE A 156 -10.72 27.85 -3.76
C PHE A 156 -11.80 28.38 -2.80
N PRO A 157 -11.69 29.64 -2.31
CA PRO A 157 -12.78 30.25 -1.57
C PRO A 157 -13.96 30.47 -2.49
N LEU A 158 -15.13 29.95 -2.13
CA LEU A 158 -16.34 30.04 -2.97
C LEU A 158 -17.20 31.25 -2.62
N SER A 159 -16.94 31.90 -1.50
CA SER A 159 -17.67 33.07 -1.06
C SER A 159 -16.75 34.26 -0.77
N THR A 160 -17.14 35.42 -1.21
CA THR A 160 -16.46 36.69 -0.92
C THR A 160 -16.76 37.23 0.48
N ARG A 161 -17.71 36.65 1.21
CA ARG A 161 -17.99 37.03 2.60
C ARG A 161 -16.86 36.58 3.51
N LYS A 162 -16.25 37.50 4.20
CA LYS A 162 -15.03 37.34 5.01
C LYS A 162 -15.07 36.21 6.07
N ASN A 163 -16.22 35.58 6.32
CA ASN A 163 -16.39 34.51 7.33
C ASN A 163 -17.34 33.39 6.85
N SER A 164 -17.60 33.24 5.56
CA SER A 164 -18.49 32.17 5.09
C SER A 164 -17.93 30.77 5.32
N GLY A 165 -16.60 30.65 5.35
CA GLY A 165 -15.92 29.35 5.51
C GLY A 165 -16.16 28.36 4.37
N GLU A 166 -16.74 28.84 3.25
CA GLU A 166 -17.01 28.00 2.09
C GLU A 166 -15.78 27.89 1.21
N VAL A 167 -15.24 26.66 1.11
CA VAL A 167 -13.99 26.36 0.40
C VAL A 167 -14.18 25.09 -0.39
N LEU A 168 -13.77 25.10 -1.66
CA LEU A 168 -13.51 23.88 -2.42
C LEU A 168 -12.02 23.55 -2.33
N ALA A 169 -11.69 22.47 -1.65
CA ALA A 169 -10.34 21.96 -1.55
C ALA A 169 -10.13 20.82 -2.57
N LEU A 170 -9.14 20.95 -3.41
CA LEU A 170 -8.73 19.93 -4.39
C LEU A 170 -7.34 19.44 -4.06
N ARG A 171 -7.11 18.13 -4.22
CA ARG A 171 -5.81 17.48 -4.10
C ARG A 171 -5.62 16.52 -5.26
N GLY A 172 -4.45 16.53 -5.86
CA GLY A 172 -3.98 15.53 -6.81
C GLY A 172 -2.66 14.94 -6.33
N PHE A 173 -2.51 13.63 -6.47
CA PHE A 173 -1.29 12.92 -6.14
C PHE A 173 -0.96 11.88 -7.21
N ILE A 174 0.30 11.84 -7.61
CA ILE A 174 0.87 10.78 -8.43
C ILE A 174 2.18 10.32 -7.78
N GLY A 175 2.36 9.03 -7.66
CA GLY A 175 3.55 8.42 -7.11
C GLY A 175 3.97 7.18 -7.90
N PHE A 176 5.27 7.03 -8.06
CA PHE A 176 5.87 5.97 -8.84
C PHE A 176 7.15 5.48 -8.15
N ALA A 177 7.35 4.17 -8.09
CA ALA A 177 8.53 3.54 -7.54
C ALA A 177 9.01 2.40 -8.45
N MET A 178 10.31 2.30 -8.66
CA MET A 178 10.91 1.30 -9.54
C MET A 178 12.13 0.66 -8.86
N PRO A 179 12.17 -0.68 -8.70
CA PRO A 179 13.37 -1.37 -8.28
C PRO A 179 14.41 -1.36 -9.41
N TYR A 180 15.69 -1.34 -9.06
CA TYR A 180 16.78 -1.48 -10.02
C TYR A 180 18.01 -2.11 -9.35
N GLY A 181 18.98 -2.53 -10.18
CA GLY A 181 20.24 -3.07 -9.70
C GLY A 181 20.08 -4.29 -8.79
N ASN A 182 20.39 -4.13 -7.50
CA ASN A 182 20.25 -5.18 -6.50
C ASN A 182 18.82 -5.41 -6.00
N GLY A 183 17.93 -4.43 -6.22
CA GLY A 183 16.54 -4.52 -5.80
C GLY A 183 15.72 -5.35 -6.77
N LYS A 184 15.05 -6.40 -6.30
CA LYS A 184 14.07 -7.17 -7.07
C LYS A 184 12.68 -6.54 -6.96
N ASN A 185 12.31 -6.12 -5.77
CA ASN A 185 11.01 -5.52 -5.43
C ASN A 185 11.19 -4.26 -4.60
N ILE A 186 10.15 -3.42 -4.56
CA ILE A 186 10.11 -2.30 -3.64
C ILE A 186 9.81 -2.83 -2.23
N PRO A 187 10.58 -2.50 -1.19
CA PRO A 187 10.25 -2.92 0.17
C PRO A 187 8.85 -2.46 0.58
N PHE A 188 8.08 -3.31 1.25
CA PHE A 188 6.71 -3.01 1.70
C PHE A 188 6.59 -1.63 2.38
N SER A 189 7.55 -1.27 3.24
CA SER A 189 7.55 0.03 3.94
C SER A 189 7.74 1.25 3.02
N ARG A 190 8.03 1.04 1.74
CA ARG A 190 8.28 2.06 0.71
C ARG A 190 7.31 2.00 -0.46
N SER A 191 6.52 0.94 -0.55
CA SER A 191 5.45 0.78 -1.53
C SER A 191 4.31 1.76 -1.28
N TYR A 192 3.44 1.92 -2.26
CA TYR A 192 2.22 2.70 -2.13
C TYR A 192 1.05 1.80 -1.73
N PHE A 193 0.13 2.37 -1.00
CA PHE A 193 -1.18 1.76 -0.70
C PHE A 193 -2.30 2.77 -0.96
N ALA A 194 -3.52 2.30 -1.11
CA ALA A 194 -4.70 3.13 -1.26
C ALA A 194 -5.73 2.86 -0.16
N GLY A 195 -6.60 3.86 0.06
CA GLY A 195 -7.59 3.88 1.13
C GLY A 195 -7.13 4.58 2.40
N GLY A 196 -8.08 4.85 3.27
CA GLY A 196 -7.86 5.54 4.54
C GLY A 196 -8.33 6.99 4.57
N ALA A 197 -8.32 7.59 5.75
CA ALA A 197 -8.93 8.88 6.05
C ALA A 197 -8.41 10.09 5.26
N ASN A 198 -7.20 10.01 4.71
CA ASN A 198 -6.57 11.10 3.95
C ASN A 198 -6.31 10.72 2.49
N ASP A 199 -6.97 9.67 2.00
CA ASP A 199 -6.81 9.14 0.65
C ASP A 199 -8.19 8.86 0.05
N ASN A 200 -8.56 7.63 -0.25
CA ASN A 200 -9.89 7.23 -0.67
C ASN A 200 -10.69 6.74 0.55
N ARG A 201 -11.54 7.61 1.09
CA ARG A 201 -12.24 7.42 2.38
C ARG A 201 -13.32 6.34 2.38
N GLY A 202 -13.69 5.81 1.21
CA GLY A 202 -14.59 4.66 1.09
C GLY A 202 -13.94 3.31 1.44
N TRP A 203 -12.63 3.26 1.56
CA TRP A 203 -11.87 2.06 1.89
C TRP A 203 -11.00 2.25 3.13
N ARG A 204 -10.76 1.18 3.86
CA ARG A 204 -9.72 1.16 4.88
C ARG A 204 -8.35 1.26 4.24
N ALA A 205 -7.36 1.73 4.99
CA ALA A 205 -5.98 1.72 4.53
C ALA A 205 -5.55 0.30 4.11
N TYR A 206 -4.86 0.19 2.96
CA TYR A 206 -4.41 -1.08 2.36
C TYR A 206 -5.53 -2.01 1.85
N SER A 207 -6.78 -1.57 1.79
CA SER A 207 -7.88 -2.43 1.36
C SER A 207 -8.41 -2.12 -0.04
N LEU A 208 -7.78 -1.21 -0.77
CA LEU A 208 -8.10 -0.86 -2.15
C LEU A 208 -6.97 -1.25 -3.09
N GLY A 209 -7.29 -1.87 -4.21
CA GLY A 209 -6.35 -2.30 -5.25
C GLY A 209 -5.60 -3.58 -4.90
N PRO A 210 -4.50 -3.90 -5.62
CA PRO A 210 -4.05 -3.20 -6.83
C PRO A 210 -4.98 -3.40 -8.02
N GLY A 211 -5.15 -2.34 -8.82
CA GLY A 211 -6.04 -2.37 -9.99
C GLY A 211 -7.44 -2.86 -9.69
N SER A 212 -7.94 -3.78 -10.53
CA SER A 212 -9.22 -4.50 -10.37
C SER A 212 -9.09 -5.91 -9.79
N SER A 213 -7.92 -6.28 -9.28
CA SER A 213 -7.60 -7.65 -8.84
C SER A 213 -8.51 -8.23 -7.75
N GLY A 214 -9.29 -7.38 -7.07
CA GLY A 214 -10.21 -7.80 -6.01
C GLY A 214 -9.53 -8.51 -4.84
N SER A 215 -8.26 -8.19 -4.58
CA SER A 215 -7.50 -8.84 -3.53
C SER A 215 -8.21 -8.74 -2.18
N VAL A 216 -8.62 -9.88 -1.66
CA VAL A 216 -9.21 -10.01 -0.32
C VAL A 216 -8.14 -10.04 0.78
N LEU A 217 -6.87 -10.00 0.38
CA LEU A 217 -5.75 -10.03 1.31
C LEU A 217 -5.58 -8.65 1.98
N GLU A 218 -5.13 -8.66 3.22
CA GLU A 218 -4.78 -7.46 3.96
C GLU A 218 -3.47 -6.87 3.44
N PHE A 219 -3.29 -5.55 3.61
CA PHE A 219 -2.06 -4.84 3.23
C PHE A 219 -1.75 -4.86 1.73
N ASN A 220 -2.76 -4.55 0.91
CA ASN A 220 -2.57 -4.34 -0.52
C ASN A 220 -1.67 -3.14 -0.78
N GLU A 221 -0.69 -3.33 -1.64
CA GLU A 221 0.29 -2.31 -1.97
C GLU A 221 0.78 -2.49 -3.40
N ALA A 222 1.36 -1.44 -3.97
CA ALA A 222 1.88 -1.46 -5.33
C ALA A 222 2.99 -0.41 -5.52
N ASN A 223 3.53 -0.32 -6.72
CA ASN A 223 4.63 0.60 -7.03
C ASN A 223 4.21 1.85 -7.81
N PHE A 224 2.93 1.97 -8.15
CA PHE A 224 2.34 3.17 -8.75
C PHE A 224 1.04 3.55 -8.04
N LYS A 225 0.80 4.86 -7.88
CA LYS A 225 -0.41 5.39 -7.24
C LYS A 225 -0.91 6.63 -7.93
N LEU A 226 -2.22 6.69 -8.16
CA LEU A 226 -2.95 7.90 -8.49
C LEU A 226 -4.01 8.16 -7.41
N ALA A 227 -4.14 9.41 -6.99
CA ALA A 227 -5.23 9.83 -6.11
C ALA A 227 -5.66 11.26 -6.43
N ALA A 228 -6.97 11.50 -6.39
CA ALA A 228 -7.58 12.81 -6.51
C ALA A 228 -8.68 12.95 -5.47
N ASN A 229 -8.73 14.07 -4.80
CA ASN A 229 -9.72 14.35 -3.77
C ASN A 229 -10.33 15.73 -4.03
N ALA A 230 -11.65 15.82 -3.93
CA ALA A 230 -12.39 17.08 -3.95
C ALA A 230 -13.23 17.16 -2.68
N GLU A 231 -13.15 18.26 -1.96
CA GLU A 231 -13.85 18.46 -0.71
C GLU A 231 -14.47 19.85 -0.63
N TYR A 232 -15.79 19.93 -0.60
CA TYR A 232 -16.53 21.14 -0.32
C TYR A 232 -16.71 21.30 1.18
N ARG A 233 -16.10 22.31 1.75
CA ARG A 233 -16.18 22.68 3.16
C ARG A 233 -17.12 23.85 3.36
N PHE A 234 -17.94 23.83 4.41
CA PHE A 234 -18.87 24.89 4.76
C PHE A 234 -19.05 25.02 6.27
N THR A 235 -19.42 26.19 6.73
CA THR A 235 -19.68 26.45 8.16
C THR A 235 -21.14 26.15 8.48
N ILE A 236 -21.40 25.29 9.48
CA ILE A 236 -22.73 24.98 10.01
C ILE A 236 -23.05 25.94 11.18
N ALA A 237 -22.09 26.08 12.08
CA ALA A 237 -22.15 26.96 13.22
C ALA A 237 -20.74 27.43 13.59
N SER A 238 -20.58 28.38 14.50
CA SER A 238 -19.29 29.02 14.81
C SER A 238 -18.09 28.09 14.84
N ALA A 239 -18.15 27.01 15.61
CA ALA A 239 -17.05 26.00 15.72
C ALA A 239 -17.31 24.72 14.91
N LEU A 240 -18.52 24.53 14.37
CA LEU A 240 -18.93 23.34 13.66
C LEU A 240 -18.90 23.58 12.16
N LYS A 241 -18.07 22.81 11.45
CA LYS A 241 -17.93 22.82 10.00
C LYS A 241 -18.37 21.49 9.41
N GLY A 242 -19.06 21.55 8.27
CA GLY A 242 -19.40 20.40 7.45
C GLY A 242 -18.49 20.27 6.25
N ALA A 243 -18.40 19.07 5.71
CA ALA A 243 -17.76 18.82 4.42
C ALA A 243 -18.51 17.75 3.64
N LEU A 244 -18.56 17.92 2.33
CA LEU A 244 -18.93 16.89 1.37
C LEU A 244 -17.69 16.57 0.54
N PHE A 245 -17.47 15.30 0.25
CA PHE A 245 -16.27 14.93 -0.48
C PHE A 245 -16.51 13.87 -1.57
N LEU A 246 -15.62 13.90 -2.55
CA LEU A 246 -15.47 12.91 -3.60
C LEU A 246 -13.99 12.54 -3.68
N ASP A 247 -13.68 11.26 -3.53
CA ASP A 247 -12.32 10.74 -3.66
C ASP A 247 -12.25 9.75 -4.82
N ALA A 248 -11.16 9.83 -5.56
CA ALA A 248 -10.84 8.95 -6.68
C ALA A 248 -9.41 8.47 -6.54
N GLY A 249 -9.13 7.21 -6.83
CA GLY A 249 -7.75 6.73 -6.82
C GLY A 249 -7.65 5.22 -6.77
N ASN A 250 -6.45 4.74 -7.00
CA ASN A 250 -6.08 3.34 -6.85
C ASN A 250 -4.55 3.23 -6.83
N VAL A 251 -4.05 2.01 -6.66
CA VAL A 251 -2.64 1.62 -6.82
C VAL A 251 -2.54 0.52 -7.87
N TRP A 252 -1.39 0.45 -8.57
CA TRP A 252 -1.12 -0.57 -9.59
C TRP A 252 0.35 -0.98 -9.55
N HIS A 253 0.64 -2.15 -10.09
CA HIS A 253 1.99 -2.56 -10.45
C HIS A 253 2.29 -2.07 -11.88
N LEU A 254 3.43 -1.38 -12.08
CA LEU A 254 3.91 -0.96 -13.41
C LEU A 254 4.88 -1.95 -14.04
N MET A 255 5.51 -2.73 -13.22
CA MET A 255 6.48 -3.73 -13.63
C MET A 255 6.18 -4.97 -12.82
N ASP A 256 6.05 -6.08 -13.54
CA ASP A 256 5.94 -7.41 -12.98
C ASP A 256 4.56 -7.81 -12.46
N SER A 257 4.12 -8.87 -12.89
CA SER A 257 4.16 -10.25 -12.52
C SER A 257 3.45 -11.04 -13.61
N GLU A 258 4.02 -12.09 -14.06
CA GLU A 258 3.47 -12.99 -15.08
C GLU A 258 2.06 -13.54 -14.71
N ASN A 259 1.58 -13.28 -13.49
CA ASN A 259 0.40 -13.93 -12.92
C ASN A 259 -0.74 -13.00 -12.46
N GLN A 260 -0.61 -11.66 -12.54
CA GLN A 260 -1.63 -10.73 -12.02
C GLN A 260 -1.92 -9.57 -12.98
N THR A 261 -2.44 -9.88 -14.17
CA THR A 261 -2.80 -8.85 -15.17
C THR A 261 -3.75 -7.79 -14.65
N ASP A 262 -4.71 -8.16 -13.77
CA ASP A 262 -5.72 -7.26 -13.22
C ASP A 262 -5.16 -6.29 -12.14
N ALA A 263 -3.94 -6.54 -11.69
CA ALA A 263 -3.22 -5.66 -10.75
C ALA A 263 -2.27 -4.68 -11.45
N MET A 264 -2.09 -4.82 -12.77
CA MET A 264 -1.13 -4.05 -13.54
C MET A 264 -1.77 -2.85 -14.24
N LEU A 265 -0.95 -1.84 -14.55
CA LEU A 265 -1.30 -0.72 -15.41
C LEU A 265 -0.50 -0.85 -16.71
N ASP A 266 -0.94 -1.69 -17.63
CA ASP A 266 -0.31 -1.92 -18.94
C ASP A 266 -0.99 -1.18 -20.07
N ARG A 267 -2.26 -0.79 -19.89
CA ARG A 267 -3.08 -0.14 -20.90
C ARG A 267 -3.74 1.12 -20.35
N LEU A 268 -4.02 2.06 -21.23
CA LEU A 268 -4.81 3.24 -20.85
C LEU A 268 -6.24 2.89 -20.39
N SER A 269 -6.76 1.73 -20.80
CA SER A 269 -8.06 1.22 -20.30
C SER A 269 -8.05 0.92 -18.80
N ASP A 270 -6.91 0.57 -18.21
CA ASP A 270 -6.78 0.20 -16.81
C ASP A 270 -6.92 1.43 -15.88
N ILE A 271 -6.94 2.63 -16.46
CA ILE A 271 -7.38 3.85 -15.77
C ILE A 271 -8.87 3.75 -15.36
N SER A 272 -9.69 2.92 -16.02
CA SER A 272 -11.05 2.65 -15.59
C SER A 272 -11.13 1.96 -14.20
N ASP A 273 -10.02 1.37 -13.74
CA ASP A 273 -9.93 0.75 -12.41
C ASP A 273 -9.73 1.78 -11.28
N ILE A 274 -9.96 3.07 -11.56
CA ILE A 274 -10.01 4.10 -10.52
C ILE A 274 -11.26 3.91 -9.68
N ALA A 275 -11.05 3.58 -8.40
CA ALA A 275 -12.11 3.48 -7.42
C ALA A 275 -12.63 4.87 -7.03
N LEU A 276 -13.95 4.99 -6.86
CA LEU A 276 -14.60 6.25 -6.46
C LEU A 276 -15.30 6.09 -5.11
N SER A 277 -15.13 7.07 -4.23
CA SER A 277 -15.92 7.18 -3.01
C SER A 277 -16.44 8.60 -2.78
N THR A 278 -17.51 8.69 -2.02
CA THR A 278 -18.10 9.94 -1.58
C THR A 278 -18.49 9.86 -0.11
N GLY A 279 -18.82 10.98 0.46
CA GLY A 279 -19.31 11.02 1.83
C GLY A 279 -19.41 12.42 2.38
N PHE A 280 -19.66 12.46 3.68
CA PHE A 280 -19.72 13.70 4.42
C PHE A 280 -18.82 13.65 5.66
N GLY A 281 -18.36 14.80 6.09
CA GLY A 281 -17.53 14.96 7.28
C GLY A 281 -18.03 16.07 8.17
N LEU A 282 -17.82 15.90 9.47
CA LEU A 282 -18.02 16.93 10.47
C LEU A 282 -16.67 17.27 11.12
N ARG A 283 -16.46 18.54 11.37
CA ARG A 283 -15.26 19.07 12.02
C ARG A 283 -15.68 20.01 13.11
N TYR A 284 -15.19 19.76 14.32
CA TYR A 284 -15.40 20.63 15.48
C TYR A 284 -14.07 21.28 15.88
N ASP A 285 -14.00 22.59 15.66
CA ASP A 285 -12.80 23.40 15.88
C ASP A 285 -12.80 23.94 17.31
N LEU A 286 -11.86 23.46 18.13
CA LEU A 286 -11.65 23.85 19.51
C LEU A 286 -10.49 24.85 19.68
N ASN A 287 -10.07 25.53 18.60
CA ASN A 287 -8.93 26.46 18.51
C ASN A 287 -7.54 25.81 18.70
N TYR A 288 -7.38 24.85 19.61
CA TYR A 288 -6.12 24.15 19.88
C TYR A 288 -6.03 22.82 19.12
N PHE A 289 -7.15 22.19 18.82
CA PHE A 289 -7.25 20.97 18.03
C PHE A 289 -8.61 20.88 17.35
N VAL A 290 -8.65 20.12 16.26
CA VAL A 290 -9.87 19.89 15.48
C VAL A 290 -10.23 18.41 15.59
N ILE A 291 -11.46 18.13 16.06
CA ILE A 291 -12.04 16.78 16.00
C ILE A 291 -12.68 16.62 14.62
N ARG A 292 -12.26 15.58 13.90
CA ARG A 292 -12.79 15.25 12.57
C ARG A 292 -13.42 13.87 12.58
N GLY A 293 -14.64 13.77 12.08
CA GLY A 293 -15.33 12.52 11.78
C GLY A 293 -15.81 12.53 10.33
N ASP A 294 -15.40 11.54 9.54
CA ASP A 294 -15.83 11.37 8.15
C ASP A 294 -16.60 10.06 7.99
N PHE A 295 -17.70 10.10 7.27
CA PHE A 295 -18.46 8.94 6.84
C PHE A 295 -18.28 8.80 5.32
N GLY A 296 -17.56 7.77 4.89
CA GLY A 296 -17.29 7.47 3.48
C GLY A 296 -18.05 6.23 3.00
N MET A 297 -18.55 6.30 1.77
CA MET A 297 -19.17 5.18 1.08
C MET A 297 -18.55 4.99 -0.30
N LYS A 298 -18.48 3.75 -0.75
CA LYS A 298 -18.01 3.39 -2.08
C LYS A 298 -19.06 3.78 -3.11
N LEU A 299 -18.67 4.53 -4.15
CA LEU A 299 -19.50 4.81 -5.31
C LEU A 299 -19.22 3.83 -6.45
N TYR A 300 -17.95 3.57 -6.69
CA TYR A 300 -17.51 2.63 -7.70
C TYR A 300 -16.34 1.82 -7.17
N ASN A 301 -16.47 0.51 -7.21
CA ASN A 301 -15.45 -0.46 -6.86
C ASN A 301 -15.03 -1.18 -8.15
N PRO A 302 -13.74 -1.09 -8.57
CA PRO A 302 -13.28 -1.73 -9.80
C PRO A 302 -13.16 -3.26 -9.71
N SER A 303 -13.18 -3.81 -8.50
CA SER A 303 -13.04 -5.25 -8.21
C SER A 303 -14.36 -5.91 -7.85
#